data_e33bd38cfb2a323fab0170882784bdac
#
_entry.id   e33bd38cfb2a323fab0170882784bdac
#
_cell.length_a   1.000
_cell.length_b   1.000
_cell.length_c   1.000
_cell.angle_alpha   90.00
_cell.angle_beta   90.00
_cell.angle_gamma   90.00
#
_symmetry.space_group_name_H-M   'P 1'
#
loop_
_entity.id
_entity.type
_entity.pdbx_description
1 polymer ?
#
loop_
_entity_poly.entity_id
_entity_poly.type
_entity_poly.pdbx_seq_one_letter_code
_entity_poly.pdbx_strand_id
1 'polypeptide(L)'
;MRVMIVPLLAAGRAMAGCAKKSYVHREVGEVNQKVDAVSAEVEKTQERVRQNEVEIAKVDQESKAGIAGANASAQAAMSKAAEAEQAAKGKLVYTLTLSNDKVQFSSSKSQLSEEAQAMIDDTIGPLVQENAGVWFELEGHTDSTGEESYNLLLGEERAMAVRDCLAKAHSIALSRLEVISYGEAEPVADNKTQDGRAQNRRVVIRVLE
;
A
#
# COMPACT_ATOMS: atom_id res chain seq x y z
N MET A 1 86.93 -80.73 -35.61
CA MET A 1 86.94 -79.79 -34.49
C MET A 1 86.90 -78.37 -35.03
N ARG A 2 85.78 -77.74 -35.05
CA ARG A 2 85.60 -76.30 -35.05
C ARG A 2 84.11 -75.99 -34.88
N VAL A 3 83.83 -75.39 -33.84
CA VAL A 3 82.52 -74.94 -33.39
C VAL A 3 81.98 -73.81 -34.27
N MET A 4 80.72 -73.84 -34.66
CA MET A 4 80.02 -72.71 -35.20
C MET A 4 78.83 -72.41 -34.28
N ILE A 5 79.02 -71.31 -33.54
CA ILE A 5 77.97 -70.63 -32.76
C ILE A 5 77.67 -69.30 -33.44
N VAL A 6 76.39 -68.92 -33.47
CA VAL A 6 75.79 -67.63 -33.79
C VAL A 6 75.15 -67.58 -35.22
N PRO A 7 73.90 -67.08 -35.34
CA PRO A 7 73.24 -65.98 -34.57
C PRO A 7 71.72 -66.29 -34.31
N LEU A 8 71.36 -66.22 -33.07
CA LEU A 8 69.89 -66.21 -32.69
C LEU A 8 69.45 -64.96 -31.97
N LEU A 9 70.11 -63.84 -32.11
CA LEU A 9 69.84 -62.64 -31.32
C LEU A 9 69.28 -61.44 -32.07
N ALA A 10 69.09 -61.51 -33.38
CA ALA A 10 68.62 -60.34 -34.18
C ALA A 10 67.12 -60.32 -34.47
N ALA A 11 66.40 -61.46 -34.32
CA ALA A 11 64.99 -61.53 -34.69
C ALA A 11 64.01 -61.05 -33.56
N GLY A 12 64.48 -61.02 -32.27
CA GLY A 12 63.59 -60.65 -31.13
C GLY A 12 63.37 -59.17 -30.98
N ARG A 13 64.24 -58.33 -31.47
CA ARG A 13 64.09 -56.82 -31.31
C ARG A 13 63.13 -56.20 -32.33
N ALA A 14 62.96 -56.74 -33.51
CA ALA A 14 62.10 -56.22 -34.55
C ALA A 14 60.60 -56.41 -34.22
N MET A 15 60.26 -57.56 -33.59
CA MET A 15 58.86 -57.86 -33.23
C MET A 15 58.34 -57.05 -32.02
N ALA A 16 59.19 -56.77 -31.06
CA ALA A 16 58.82 -55.97 -29.90
C ALA A 16 58.51 -54.44 -30.24
N GLY A 17 59.17 -53.92 -31.30
CA GLY A 17 58.90 -52.60 -31.80
C GLY A 17 57.59 -52.46 -32.59
N CYS A 18 57.21 -53.45 -33.36
CA CYS A 18 55.97 -53.46 -34.12
C CYS A 18 54.73 -53.67 -33.19
N ALA A 19 54.86 -54.48 -32.17
CA ALA A 19 53.79 -54.73 -31.21
C ALA A 19 53.55 -53.47 -30.37
N LYS A 20 54.56 -52.69 -29.94
CA LYS A 20 54.41 -51.40 -29.28
C LYS A 20 53.80 -50.31 -30.15
N LYS A 21 54.15 -50.29 -31.44
CA LYS A 21 53.65 -49.32 -32.42
C LYS A 21 52.14 -49.54 -32.70
N SER A 22 51.71 -50.80 -32.88
CA SER A 22 50.28 -51.11 -33.05
C SER A 22 49.44 -50.83 -31.81
N TYR A 23 49.99 -51.09 -30.64
CA TYR A 23 49.30 -50.71 -29.37
C TYR A 23 49.09 -49.19 -29.26
N VAL A 24 50.13 -48.42 -29.49
CA VAL A 24 50.05 -46.96 -29.47
C VAL A 24 49.04 -46.43 -30.48
N HIS A 25 49.03 -46.97 -31.72
CA HIS A 25 48.06 -46.57 -32.73
C HIS A 25 46.60 -46.85 -32.31
N ARG A 26 46.35 -47.98 -31.65
CA ARG A 26 45.01 -48.33 -31.17
C ARG A 26 44.56 -47.39 -30.05
N GLU A 27 45.39 -47.20 -29.05
CA GLU A 27 45.07 -46.30 -27.89
C GLU A 27 44.87 -44.84 -28.35
N VAL A 28 45.71 -44.33 -29.25
CA VAL A 28 45.55 -42.99 -29.86
C VAL A 28 44.26 -42.91 -30.68
N GLY A 29 43.89 -43.96 -31.39
CA GLY A 29 42.63 -44.05 -32.13
C GLY A 29 41.40 -43.98 -31.20
N GLU A 30 41.41 -44.69 -30.08
CA GLU A 30 40.33 -44.65 -29.07
C GLU A 30 40.24 -43.26 -28.40
N VAL A 31 41.39 -42.64 -28.10
CA VAL A 31 41.41 -41.28 -27.54
C VAL A 31 40.86 -40.28 -28.55
N ASN A 32 41.26 -40.34 -29.81
CA ASN A 32 40.74 -39.46 -30.86
C ASN A 32 39.21 -39.59 -31.01
N GLN A 33 38.66 -40.81 -31.02
CA GLN A 33 37.21 -41.01 -31.06
C GLN A 33 36.49 -40.40 -29.86
N LYS A 34 37.07 -40.48 -28.65
CA LYS A 34 36.51 -39.85 -27.47
C LYS A 34 36.59 -38.30 -27.56
N VAL A 35 37.71 -37.79 -28.10
CA VAL A 35 37.86 -36.35 -28.32
C VAL A 35 36.84 -35.82 -29.32
N ASP A 36 36.62 -36.55 -30.42
CA ASP A 36 35.62 -36.19 -31.43
C ASP A 36 34.21 -36.22 -30.85
N ALA A 37 33.88 -37.23 -30.04
CA ALA A 37 32.58 -37.32 -29.36
C ALA A 37 32.37 -36.18 -28.37
N VAL A 38 33.39 -35.85 -27.56
CA VAL A 38 33.34 -34.70 -26.63
C VAL A 38 33.22 -33.40 -27.39
N SER A 39 33.92 -33.21 -28.48
CA SER A 39 33.83 -32.00 -29.32
C SER A 39 32.41 -31.80 -29.86
N ALA A 40 31.77 -32.88 -30.36
CA ALA A 40 30.38 -32.80 -30.82
C ALA A 40 29.40 -32.50 -29.69
N GLU A 41 29.63 -33.01 -28.48
CA GLU A 41 28.79 -32.70 -27.32
C GLU A 41 28.99 -31.26 -26.82
N VAL A 42 30.22 -30.73 -26.90
CA VAL A 42 30.54 -29.34 -26.62
C VAL A 42 29.82 -28.41 -27.61
N GLU A 43 29.87 -28.69 -28.90
CA GLU A 43 29.14 -27.89 -29.91
C GLU A 43 27.63 -27.87 -29.66
N LYS A 44 27.06 -29.05 -29.37
CA LYS A 44 25.64 -29.16 -29.03
C LYS A 44 25.29 -28.39 -27.76
N THR A 45 26.18 -28.41 -26.78
CA THR A 45 25.97 -27.68 -25.51
C THR A 45 26.07 -26.17 -25.74
N GLN A 46 27.02 -25.70 -26.55
CA GLN A 46 27.16 -24.30 -26.93
C GLN A 46 25.91 -23.78 -27.67
N GLU A 47 25.32 -24.58 -28.54
CA GLU A 47 24.09 -24.22 -29.24
C GLU A 47 22.91 -24.10 -28.23
N ARG A 48 22.78 -25.03 -27.28
CA ARG A 48 21.78 -24.95 -26.21
C ARG A 48 21.98 -23.75 -25.32
N VAL A 49 23.22 -23.39 -24.98
CA VAL A 49 23.51 -22.18 -24.20
C VAL A 49 23.05 -20.95 -24.96
N ARG A 50 23.36 -20.88 -26.25
CA ARG A 50 22.93 -19.73 -27.08
C ARG A 50 21.40 -19.61 -27.17
N GLN A 51 20.69 -20.74 -27.31
CA GLN A 51 19.22 -20.77 -27.31
C GLN A 51 18.66 -20.32 -25.96
N ASN A 52 19.24 -20.79 -24.85
CA ASN A 52 18.83 -20.36 -23.51
C ASN A 52 19.07 -18.86 -23.26
N GLU A 53 20.18 -18.30 -23.75
CA GLU A 53 20.46 -16.87 -23.64
C GLU A 53 19.40 -16.02 -24.35
N VAL A 54 18.97 -16.44 -25.55
CA VAL A 54 17.89 -15.77 -26.28
C VAL A 54 16.55 -15.86 -25.54
N GLU A 55 16.25 -17.04 -24.98
CA GLU A 55 15.01 -17.25 -24.24
C GLU A 55 14.99 -16.45 -22.92
N ILE A 56 16.12 -16.40 -22.21
CA ILE A 56 16.27 -15.57 -21.00
C ILE A 56 16.07 -14.08 -21.33
N ALA A 57 16.68 -13.59 -22.41
CA ALA A 57 16.51 -12.21 -22.82
C ALA A 57 15.04 -11.87 -23.16
N LYS A 58 14.32 -12.80 -23.79
CA LYS A 58 12.89 -12.66 -24.09
C LYS A 58 12.06 -12.62 -22.81
N VAL A 59 12.27 -13.54 -21.88
CA VAL A 59 11.55 -13.59 -20.59
C VAL A 59 11.83 -12.33 -19.77
N ASP A 60 13.06 -11.84 -19.74
CA ASP A 60 13.44 -10.61 -19.06
C ASP A 60 12.68 -9.39 -19.63
N GLN A 61 12.60 -9.29 -20.96
CA GLN A 61 11.86 -8.24 -21.63
C GLN A 61 10.35 -8.31 -21.36
N GLU A 62 9.76 -9.50 -21.46
CA GLU A 62 8.33 -9.73 -21.17
C GLU A 62 8.01 -9.43 -19.70
N SER A 63 8.87 -9.86 -18.77
CA SER A 63 8.73 -9.57 -17.34
C SER A 63 8.78 -8.07 -17.04
N LYS A 64 9.74 -7.34 -17.62
CA LYS A 64 9.85 -5.89 -17.48
C LYS A 64 8.62 -5.16 -18.03
N ALA A 65 8.12 -5.58 -19.19
CA ALA A 65 6.89 -5.03 -19.77
C ALA A 65 5.67 -5.32 -18.90
N GLY A 66 5.55 -6.55 -18.36
CA GLY A 66 4.49 -6.95 -17.45
C GLY A 66 4.50 -6.16 -16.14
N ILE A 67 5.67 -5.98 -15.53
CA ILE A 67 5.83 -5.16 -14.31
C ILE A 67 5.46 -3.70 -14.59
N ALA A 68 5.91 -3.13 -15.71
CA ALA A 68 5.56 -1.76 -16.08
C ALA A 68 4.05 -1.58 -16.27
N GLY A 69 3.39 -2.54 -16.94
CA GLY A 69 1.94 -2.55 -17.13
C GLY A 69 1.17 -2.69 -15.80
N ALA A 70 1.61 -3.58 -14.92
CA ALA A 70 1.03 -3.75 -13.59
C ALA A 70 1.16 -2.47 -12.74
N ASN A 71 2.34 -1.83 -12.74
CA ASN A 71 2.55 -0.58 -12.03
C ASN A 71 1.68 0.55 -12.57
N ALA A 72 1.55 0.70 -13.88
CA ALA A 72 0.67 1.69 -14.49
C ALA A 72 -0.80 1.46 -14.11
N SER A 73 -1.26 0.21 -14.12
CA SER A 73 -2.62 -0.16 -13.72
C SER A 73 -2.87 0.10 -12.24
N ALA A 74 -1.90 -0.19 -11.35
CA ALA A 74 -1.97 0.09 -9.93
C ALA A 74 -2.05 1.60 -9.66
N GLN A 75 -1.23 2.41 -10.33
CA GLN A 75 -1.28 3.88 -10.22
C GLN A 75 -2.63 4.45 -10.68
N ALA A 76 -3.16 3.97 -11.81
CA ALA A 76 -4.46 4.39 -12.30
C ALA A 76 -5.61 4.00 -11.33
N ALA A 77 -5.53 2.81 -10.71
CA ALA A 77 -6.49 2.38 -9.70
C ALA A 77 -6.40 3.25 -8.42
N MET A 78 -5.20 3.58 -7.96
CA MET A 78 -5.00 4.48 -6.80
C MET A 78 -5.52 5.88 -7.07
N SER A 79 -5.29 6.44 -8.27
CA SER A 79 -5.85 7.74 -8.66
C SER A 79 -7.37 7.74 -8.65
N LYS A 80 -8.00 6.73 -9.26
CA LYS A 80 -9.46 6.59 -9.25
C LYS A 80 -10.03 6.39 -7.84
N ALA A 81 -9.33 5.65 -6.98
CA ALA A 81 -9.74 5.48 -5.60
C ALA A 81 -9.68 6.81 -4.82
N ALA A 82 -8.63 7.61 -5.01
CA ALA A 82 -8.51 8.92 -4.40
C ALA A 82 -9.59 9.91 -4.91
N GLU A 83 -9.89 9.89 -6.22
CA GLU A 83 -10.98 10.68 -6.79
C GLU A 83 -12.35 10.27 -6.24
N ALA A 84 -12.59 8.96 -6.10
CA ALA A 84 -13.82 8.43 -5.53
C ALA A 84 -13.94 8.76 -4.03
N GLU A 85 -12.84 8.69 -3.27
CA GLU A 85 -12.80 9.09 -1.87
C GLU A 85 -13.12 10.59 -1.71
N GLN A 86 -12.55 11.43 -2.56
CA GLN A 86 -12.82 12.87 -2.54
C GLN A 86 -14.27 13.19 -2.93
N ALA A 87 -14.82 12.49 -3.91
CA ALA A 87 -16.23 12.62 -4.29
C ALA A 87 -17.18 12.12 -3.19
N ALA A 88 -16.78 11.06 -2.46
CA ALA A 88 -17.60 10.51 -1.37
C ALA A 88 -17.61 11.43 -0.11
N LYS A 89 -16.54 12.18 0.14
CA LYS A 89 -16.45 13.15 1.25
C LYS A 89 -17.30 14.39 1.05
N GLY A 90 -17.87 14.61 -0.13
CA GLY A 90 -18.59 15.81 -0.48
C GLY A 90 -17.68 17.05 -0.55
N LYS A 91 -18.21 18.12 -1.10
CA LYS A 91 -17.52 19.41 -1.13
C LYS A 91 -17.83 20.19 0.14
N LEU A 92 -16.82 20.48 0.95
CA LEU A 92 -16.99 21.33 2.14
C LEU A 92 -17.39 22.75 1.71
N VAL A 93 -18.58 23.15 2.10
CA VAL A 93 -19.15 24.49 1.82
C VAL A 93 -18.88 25.44 2.98
N TYR A 94 -19.10 24.98 4.21
CA TYR A 94 -18.97 25.81 5.39
C TYR A 94 -18.60 24.97 6.63
N THR A 95 -17.96 25.62 7.62
CA THR A 95 -17.67 25.02 8.94
C THR A 95 -18.06 26.01 10.04
N LEU A 96 -18.93 25.55 10.95
CA LEU A 96 -19.28 26.28 12.17
C LEU A 96 -18.75 25.51 13.38
N THR A 97 -17.99 26.19 14.25
CA THR A 97 -17.50 25.60 15.51
C THR A 97 -18.19 26.23 16.70
N LEU A 98 -18.88 25.40 17.45
CA LEU A 98 -19.50 25.76 18.74
C LEU A 98 -18.58 25.29 19.86
N SER A 99 -17.80 26.17 20.45
CA SER A 99 -16.85 25.85 21.52
C SER A 99 -17.23 26.51 22.85
N ASN A 100 -16.83 25.92 23.97
CA ASN A 100 -17.20 26.36 25.31
C ASN A 100 -16.59 27.71 25.74
N ASP A 101 -15.61 28.21 25.04
CA ASP A 101 -15.07 29.55 25.19
C ASP A 101 -16.00 30.61 24.58
N LYS A 102 -16.86 30.25 23.64
CA LYS A 102 -17.80 31.13 22.94
C LYS A 102 -19.25 30.82 23.27
N VAL A 103 -19.58 29.54 23.46
CA VAL A 103 -20.93 29.04 23.63
C VAL A 103 -20.92 27.93 24.67
N GLN A 104 -21.47 28.18 25.87
CA GLN A 104 -21.38 27.21 26.96
C GLN A 104 -22.25 25.94 26.72
N PHE A 105 -21.60 24.79 26.51
CA PHE A 105 -22.20 23.55 26.99
C PHE A 105 -22.02 23.51 28.49
N SER A 106 -23.09 23.44 29.26
CA SER A 106 -22.98 23.28 30.71
C SER A 106 -22.11 22.08 31.04
N SER A 107 -21.18 22.21 32.01
CA SER A 107 -20.28 21.15 32.43
C SER A 107 -21.08 19.88 32.66
N SER A 108 -20.71 18.76 32.01
CA SER A 108 -21.40 17.47 32.02
C SER A 108 -22.85 17.46 31.48
N LYS A 109 -23.25 18.41 30.67
CA LYS A 109 -24.54 18.41 29.98
C LYS A 109 -24.35 18.54 28.46
N SER A 110 -25.27 17.91 27.77
CA SER A 110 -25.36 17.90 26.30
C SER A 110 -26.40 18.95 25.80
N GLN A 111 -26.98 19.77 26.68
CA GLN A 111 -27.95 20.81 26.27
C GLN A 111 -27.26 22.02 25.67
N LEU A 112 -27.73 22.44 24.49
CA LEU A 112 -27.33 23.68 23.84
C LEU A 112 -27.84 24.85 24.62
N SER A 113 -26.98 25.85 24.83
CA SER A 113 -27.40 27.15 25.37
C SER A 113 -28.22 27.93 24.33
N GLU A 114 -28.95 28.96 24.78
CA GLU A 114 -29.73 29.84 23.89
C GLU A 114 -28.80 30.55 22.89
N GLU A 115 -27.59 30.92 23.33
CA GLU A 115 -26.58 31.53 22.47
C GLU A 115 -26.08 30.59 21.39
N ALA A 116 -25.92 29.27 21.71
CA ALA A 116 -25.57 28.28 20.73
C ALA A 116 -26.66 28.10 19.67
N GLN A 117 -27.92 28.05 20.11
CA GLN A 117 -29.06 27.92 19.21
C GLN A 117 -29.15 29.16 18.29
N ALA A 118 -29.03 30.39 18.85
CA ALA A 118 -29.03 31.61 18.06
C ALA A 118 -27.88 31.59 17.01
N MET A 119 -26.66 31.14 17.37
CA MET A 119 -25.54 31.07 16.45
C MET A 119 -25.78 30.07 15.33
N ILE A 120 -26.41 28.93 15.62
CA ILE A 120 -26.83 27.95 14.62
C ILE A 120 -27.87 28.58 13.68
N ASP A 121 -28.91 29.22 14.24
CA ASP A 121 -29.99 29.81 13.46
C ASP A 121 -29.47 30.93 12.53
N ASP A 122 -28.62 31.81 13.01
CA ASP A 122 -28.05 32.92 12.25
C ASP A 122 -27.11 32.44 11.14
N THR A 123 -26.40 31.34 11.36
CA THR A 123 -25.36 30.85 10.44
C THR A 123 -25.88 29.79 9.47
N ILE A 124 -26.60 28.78 9.98
CA ILE A 124 -27.05 27.63 9.19
C ILE A 124 -28.37 27.90 8.48
N GLY A 125 -29.25 28.70 9.11
CA GLY A 125 -30.55 29.04 8.53
C GLY A 125 -30.47 29.56 7.10
N PRO A 126 -29.68 30.58 6.77
CA PRO A 126 -29.48 31.07 5.42
C PRO A 126 -28.92 29.99 4.45
N LEU A 127 -27.93 29.23 4.90
CA LEU A 127 -27.30 28.20 4.07
C LEU A 127 -28.28 27.08 3.63
N VAL A 128 -29.20 26.70 4.52
CA VAL A 128 -30.24 25.69 4.21
C VAL A 128 -31.29 26.26 3.24
N GLN A 129 -31.60 27.56 3.37
CA GLN A 129 -32.56 28.25 2.45
C GLN A 129 -31.97 28.39 1.04
N GLU A 130 -30.68 28.73 0.95
CA GLU A 130 -30.01 28.90 -0.34
C GLU A 130 -29.71 27.58 -1.03
N ASN A 131 -29.41 26.51 -0.26
CA ASN A 131 -29.01 25.23 -0.80
C ASN A 131 -29.69 24.05 -0.09
N ALA A 132 -30.85 23.66 -0.60
CA ALA A 132 -31.67 22.57 -0.04
C ALA A 132 -31.00 21.18 -0.13
N GLY A 133 -29.87 21.04 -0.85
CA GLY A 133 -29.17 19.78 -1.09
C GLY A 133 -28.05 19.43 -0.09
N VAL A 134 -27.69 20.34 0.82
CA VAL A 134 -26.52 20.15 1.71
C VAL A 134 -26.69 19.06 2.76
N TRP A 135 -25.58 18.42 3.11
CA TRP A 135 -25.43 17.44 4.18
C TRP A 135 -24.66 18.05 5.34
N PHE A 136 -24.86 17.51 6.53
CA PHE A 136 -24.23 18.01 7.74
C PHE A 136 -23.50 16.86 8.43
N GLU A 137 -22.23 17.09 8.75
CA GLU A 137 -21.41 16.25 9.56
C GLU A 137 -21.19 16.97 10.91
N LEU A 138 -21.62 16.35 11.99
CA LEU A 138 -21.66 16.91 13.33
C LEU A 138 -20.64 16.20 14.20
N GLU A 139 -19.49 16.84 14.41
CA GLU A 139 -18.34 16.24 15.09
C GLU A 139 -18.32 16.69 16.56
N GLY A 140 -18.46 15.74 17.49
CA GLY A 140 -18.42 16.00 18.92
C GLY A 140 -17.05 15.77 19.52
N HIS A 141 -16.54 16.77 20.26
CA HIS A 141 -15.23 16.71 20.90
C HIS A 141 -15.32 17.05 22.39
N THR A 142 -14.39 16.51 23.18
CA THR A 142 -14.23 16.79 24.61
C THR A 142 -12.83 17.27 24.92
N ASP A 143 -12.62 17.74 26.13
CA ASP A 143 -11.26 17.82 26.70
C ASP A 143 -10.82 16.44 27.20
N SER A 144 -9.58 16.32 27.63
CA SER A 144 -8.99 15.08 28.13
C SER A 144 -9.30 14.76 29.60
N THR A 145 -10.38 15.32 30.15
CA THR A 145 -10.77 15.07 31.53
C THR A 145 -11.74 13.88 31.58
N GLY A 146 -11.36 12.81 32.26
CA GLY A 146 -12.20 11.62 32.42
C GLY A 146 -11.70 10.42 31.63
N GLU A 147 -12.54 9.38 31.56
CA GLU A 147 -12.26 8.16 30.83
C GLU A 147 -12.57 8.34 29.32
N GLU A 148 -11.76 7.79 28.45
CA GLU A 148 -11.90 7.87 26.98
C GLU A 148 -13.30 7.43 26.51
N SER A 149 -13.80 6.31 27.03
CA SER A 149 -15.14 5.80 26.71
C SER A 149 -16.26 6.73 27.10
N TYR A 150 -16.11 7.42 28.24
CA TYR A 150 -17.06 8.45 28.69
C TYR A 150 -16.98 9.67 27.78
N ASN A 151 -15.78 10.08 27.40
CA ASN A 151 -15.58 11.23 26.52
C ASN A 151 -16.13 11.00 25.11
N LEU A 152 -16.03 9.78 24.58
CA LEU A 152 -16.70 9.40 23.34
C LEU A 152 -18.22 9.57 23.42
N LEU A 153 -18.85 9.04 24.46
CA LEU A 153 -20.30 9.16 24.65
C LEU A 153 -20.72 10.63 24.84
N LEU A 154 -19.98 11.40 25.63
CA LEU A 154 -20.26 12.82 25.87
C LEU A 154 -20.16 13.65 24.59
N GLY A 155 -19.16 13.36 23.74
CA GLY A 155 -19.02 13.98 22.43
C GLY A 155 -20.21 13.65 21.52
N GLU A 156 -20.64 12.39 21.49
CA GLU A 156 -21.81 11.96 20.74
C GLU A 156 -23.09 12.65 21.21
N GLU A 157 -23.34 12.68 22.51
CA GLU A 157 -24.52 13.34 23.07
C GLU A 157 -24.60 14.84 22.72
N ARG A 158 -23.45 15.54 22.73
CA ARG A 158 -23.37 16.94 22.31
C ARG A 158 -23.68 17.12 20.83
N ALA A 159 -23.12 16.28 19.97
CA ALA A 159 -23.40 16.30 18.54
C ALA A 159 -24.87 15.94 18.23
N MET A 160 -25.46 15.01 18.98
CA MET A 160 -26.89 14.69 18.89
C MET A 160 -27.78 15.86 19.28
N ALA A 161 -27.41 16.64 20.30
CA ALA A 161 -28.16 17.84 20.67
C ALA A 161 -28.16 18.88 19.55
N VAL A 162 -27.05 19.06 18.85
CA VAL A 162 -26.96 19.91 17.65
C VAL A 162 -27.82 19.35 16.53
N ARG A 163 -27.75 18.05 16.27
CA ARG A 163 -28.59 17.36 15.27
C ARG A 163 -30.08 17.61 15.51
N ASP A 164 -30.51 17.45 16.75
CA ASP A 164 -31.93 17.63 17.12
C ASP A 164 -32.38 19.09 17.00
N CYS A 165 -31.48 20.03 17.28
CA CYS A 165 -31.70 21.47 17.05
C CYS A 165 -31.90 21.73 15.55
N LEU A 166 -30.97 21.28 14.69
CA LEU A 166 -31.04 21.46 13.24
C LEU A 166 -32.29 20.82 12.64
N ALA A 167 -32.63 19.62 13.07
CA ALA A 167 -33.81 18.92 12.57
C ALA A 167 -35.12 19.66 12.95
N LYS A 168 -35.21 20.21 14.17
CA LYS A 168 -36.42 20.86 14.66
C LYS A 168 -36.55 22.29 14.17
N ALA A 169 -35.47 23.09 14.26
CA ALA A 169 -35.51 24.53 13.93
C ALA A 169 -35.51 24.74 12.40
N HIS A 170 -34.76 23.95 11.65
CA HIS A 170 -34.58 24.16 10.22
C HIS A 170 -35.21 23.09 9.34
N SER A 171 -36.00 22.14 9.93
CA SER A 171 -36.69 21.07 9.20
C SER A 171 -35.77 20.20 8.32
N ILE A 172 -34.50 20.04 8.75
CA ILE A 172 -33.52 19.24 8.03
C ILE A 172 -33.82 17.74 8.31
N ALA A 173 -33.90 16.94 7.24
CA ALA A 173 -34.14 15.50 7.38
C ALA A 173 -33.00 14.83 8.15
N LEU A 174 -33.30 13.96 9.11
CA LEU A 174 -32.32 13.23 9.93
C LEU A 174 -31.33 12.42 9.08
N SER A 175 -31.74 11.95 7.90
CA SER A 175 -30.87 11.26 6.94
C SER A 175 -29.76 12.12 6.35
N ARG A 176 -29.79 13.41 6.56
CA ARG A 176 -28.79 14.39 6.10
C ARG A 176 -27.94 14.93 7.23
N LEU A 177 -28.09 14.41 8.44
CA LEU A 177 -27.43 14.84 9.67
C LEU A 177 -26.62 13.65 10.21
N GLU A 178 -25.35 13.56 9.87
CA GLU A 178 -24.42 12.56 10.38
C GLU A 178 -23.82 13.02 11.70
N VAL A 179 -23.77 12.11 12.69
CA VAL A 179 -23.17 12.38 14.00
C VAL A 179 -21.93 11.53 14.16
N ILE A 180 -20.81 12.18 14.47
CA ILE A 180 -19.51 11.55 14.71
C ILE A 180 -18.99 12.04 16.06
N SER A 181 -18.46 11.17 16.89
CA SER A 181 -17.75 11.56 18.09
C SER A 181 -16.28 11.19 18.01
N TYR A 182 -15.42 12.15 18.22
CA TYR A 182 -13.99 11.94 18.39
C TYR A 182 -13.56 11.93 19.86
N GLY A 183 -14.50 12.26 20.80
CA GLY A 183 -14.15 12.37 22.20
C GLY A 183 -12.97 13.30 22.41
N GLU A 184 -11.95 12.84 23.11
CA GLU A 184 -10.71 13.59 23.38
C GLU A 184 -9.59 13.37 22.34
N ALA A 185 -9.81 12.54 21.32
CA ALA A 185 -8.76 12.07 20.39
C ALA A 185 -8.20 13.17 19.50
N GLU A 186 -8.98 14.23 19.22
CA GLU A 186 -8.57 15.33 18.33
C GLU A 186 -8.59 16.71 19.04
N PRO A 187 -7.62 17.00 19.91
CA PRO A 187 -7.53 18.29 20.58
C PRO A 187 -7.07 19.40 19.61
N VAL A 188 -7.67 20.59 19.70
CA VAL A 188 -7.25 21.79 18.95
C VAL A 188 -6.44 22.76 19.80
N ALA A 189 -6.39 22.56 21.12
CA ALA A 189 -5.64 23.37 22.07
C ALA A 189 -5.04 22.49 23.19
N ASP A 190 -4.13 23.09 23.99
CA ASP A 190 -3.45 22.36 25.07
C ASP A 190 -4.43 22.05 26.23
N ASN A 191 -4.67 20.75 26.47
CA ASN A 191 -5.52 20.26 27.54
C ASN A 191 -5.00 20.58 28.98
N LYS A 192 -3.75 21.02 29.12
CA LYS A 192 -3.18 21.42 30.43
C LYS A 192 -3.74 22.75 30.91
N THR A 193 -4.16 23.60 30.00
CA THR A 193 -4.72 24.93 30.36
C THR A 193 -6.25 24.89 30.43
N GLN A 194 -6.84 25.76 31.26
CA GLN A 194 -8.30 25.86 31.35
C GLN A 194 -8.92 26.33 30.05
N ASP A 195 -8.29 27.32 29.41
CA ASP A 195 -8.74 27.90 28.14
C ASP A 195 -8.64 26.89 27.00
N GLY A 196 -7.54 26.13 26.95
CA GLY A 196 -7.37 25.08 25.96
C GLY A 196 -8.42 23.96 26.09
N ARG A 197 -8.72 23.54 27.33
CA ARG A 197 -9.84 22.61 27.56
C ARG A 197 -11.18 23.17 27.12
N ALA A 198 -11.42 24.46 27.34
CA ALA A 198 -12.66 25.11 26.89
C ALA A 198 -12.78 25.08 25.36
N GLN A 199 -11.69 25.28 24.62
CA GLN A 199 -11.65 25.16 23.16
C GLN A 199 -11.82 23.72 22.67
N ASN A 200 -11.28 22.74 23.40
CA ASN A 200 -11.42 21.32 23.05
C ASN A 200 -12.86 20.83 23.24
N ARG A 201 -13.60 21.33 24.26
CA ARG A 201 -15.03 21.06 24.42
C ARG A 201 -15.83 21.79 23.36
N ARG A 202 -15.98 21.18 22.17
CA ARG A 202 -16.62 21.78 21.01
C ARG A 202 -17.47 20.81 20.22
N VAL A 203 -18.40 21.34 19.46
CA VAL A 203 -19.04 20.63 18.35
C VAL A 203 -18.71 21.39 17.07
N VAL A 204 -18.24 20.65 16.06
CA VAL A 204 -17.98 21.18 14.73
C VAL A 204 -19.11 20.76 13.81
N ILE A 205 -19.73 21.71 13.13
CA ILE A 205 -20.77 21.49 12.13
C ILE A 205 -20.12 21.74 10.78
N ARG A 206 -19.98 20.69 9.99
CA ARG A 206 -19.47 20.78 8.61
C ARG A 206 -20.64 20.66 7.65
N VAL A 207 -20.75 21.62 6.76
CA VAL A 207 -21.78 21.65 5.72
C VAL A 207 -21.15 21.20 4.42
N LEU A 208 -21.69 20.15 3.82
CA LEU A 208 -21.17 19.46 2.64
C LEU A 208 -22.21 19.52 1.51
N GLU A 209 -21.71 19.66 0.26
CA GLU A 209 -22.52 19.66 -0.97
C GLU A 209 -22.27 18.40 -1.81
#